data_86fc7e5920dc087cb23c4471a162861a
#
_entry.id   86fc7e5920dc087cb23c4471a162861a
#
_cell.length_a   1.000
_cell.length_b   1.000
_cell.length_c   1.000
_cell.angle_alpha   90.00
_cell.angle_beta   90.00
_cell.angle_gamma   90.00
#
_symmetry.space_group_name_H-M   'P 1'
#
loop_
_entity.id
_entity.type
_entity.pdbx_description
1 polymer ?
#
loop_
_entity_poly.entity_id
_entity_poly.type
_entity_poly.pdbx_seq_one_letter_code
_entity_poly.pdbx_strand_id
1 'polypeptide(L)' 'MTLQEFLTAALAPDPYQRRGQRFANHLVIRRMDLANDIPKDIDPFYKDENLWAAVAWVRDNWDNPVQS' A
#
# COMPACT_ATOMS: atom_id res chain seq x y z
N MET A 1 -8.33 11.22 -3.79
CA MET A 1 -8.87 10.15 -2.92
C MET A 1 -8.31 10.29 -1.53
N THR A 2 -9.11 10.00 -0.53
CA THR A 2 -8.65 10.05 0.85
C THR A 2 -7.94 8.76 1.24
N LEU A 3 -7.17 8.82 2.33
CA LEU A 3 -6.54 7.62 2.86
C LEU A 3 -7.56 6.54 3.18
N GLN A 4 -8.69 6.92 3.78
CA GLN A 4 -9.73 5.95 4.13
C GLN A 4 -10.31 5.28 2.89
N GLU A 5 -10.56 6.05 1.84
CA GLU A 5 -11.04 5.49 0.58
C GLU A 5 -10.03 4.52 -0.02
N PHE A 6 -8.76 4.90 0.01
CA PHE A 6 -7.70 4.03 -0.48
C PHE A 6 -7.64 2.72 0.31
N LEU A 7 -7.63 2.82 1.64
CA LEU A 7 -7.53 1.62 2.48
C LEU A 7 -8.74 0.70 2.30
N THR A 8 -9.93 1.28 2.19
CA THR A 8 -11.15 0.50 1.96
C THR A 8 -11.03 -0.33 0.68
N ALA A 9 -10.55 0.28 -0.39
CA ALA A 9 -10.40 -0.40 -1.67
C ALA A 9 -9.24 -1.40 -1.65
N ALA A 10 -8.09 -0.98 -1.10
CA ALA A 10 -6.87 -1.79 -1.14
C ALA A 10 -6.93 -3.00 -0.21
N LEU A 11 -7.70 -2.91 0.88
CA LEU A 11 -7.83 -4.00 1.85
C LEU A 11 -9.05 -4.89 1.60
N ALA A 12 -9.86 -4.58 0.58
CA ALA A 12 -11.02 -5.40 0.24
C ALA A 12 -10.57 -6.78 -0.25
N PRO A 13 -11.28 -7.84 0.13
CA PRO A 13 -10.92 -9.19 -0.33
C PRO A 13 -11.00 -9.33 -1.84
N ASP A 14 -10.10 -10.12 -2.41
CA ASP A 14 -10.09 -10.43 -3.83
C ASP A 14 -9.73 -11.91 -3.99
N PRO A 15 -10.57 -12.72 -4.68
CA PRO A 15 -10.29 -14.14 -4.82
C PRO A 15 -9.08 -14.46 -5.70
N TYR A 16 -8.60 -13.48 -6.48
CA TYR A 16 -7.51 -13.70 -7.43
C TYR A 16 -6.18 -13.13 -6.97
N GLN A 17 -6.16 -12.39 -5.85
CA GLN A 17 -4.95 -11.77 -5.37
C GLN A 17 -4.82 -11.97 -3.87
N ARG A 18 -3.59 -12.22 -3.39
CA ARG A 18 -3.32 -12.20 -1.95
C ARG A 18 -3.50 -10.78 -1.44
N ARG A 19 -3.78 -10.64 -0.16
CA ARG A 19 -4.05 -9.33 0.45
C ARG A 19 -2.88 -8.36 0.25
N GLY A 20 -1.67 -8.82 0.48
CA GLY A 20 -0.49 -7.98 0.29
C GLY A 20 -0.29 -7.57 -1.15
N GLN A 21 -0.51 -8.50 -2.08
CA GLN A 21 -0.40 -8.22 -3.50
C GLN A 21 -1.43 -7.19 -3.95
N ARG A 22 -2.67 -7.32 -3.48
CA ARG A 22 -3.73 -6.38 -3.82
C ARG A 22 -3.40 -4.98 -3.28
N PHE A 23 -2.93 -4.89 -2.04
CA PHE A 23 -2.54 -3.62 -1.45
C PHE A 23 -1.45 -2.95 -2.28
N ALA A 24 -0.40 -3.71 -2.62
CA ALA A 24 0.71 -3.16 -3.40
C ALA A 24 0.26 -2.70 -4.79
N ASN A 25 -0.62 -3.46 -5.44
CA ASN A 25 -1.15 -3.09 -6.75
C ASN A 25 -1.97 -1.81 -6.69
N HIS A 26 -2.80 -1.65 -5.66
CA HIS A 26 -3.57 -0.43 -5.49
C HIS A 26 -2.67 0.77 -5.22
N LEU A 27 -1.59 0.57 -4.47
CA LEU A 27 -0.64 1.64 -4.21
C LEU A 27 0.00 2.12 -5.50
N VAL A 28 0.40 1.19 -6.37
CA VAL A 28 0.97 1.55 -7.67
C VAL A 28 -0.03 2.34 -8.52
N ILE A 29 -1.29 1.93 -8.52
CA ILE A 29 -2.30 2.56 -9.36
C ILE A 29 -2.68 3.94 -8.84
N ARG A 30 -2.81 4.10 -7.53
CA ARG A 30 -3.37 5.32 -6.92
C ARG A 30 -2.33 6.28 -6.41
N ARG A 31 -1.22 5.78 -5.91
CA ARG A 31 -0.15 6.58 -5.33
C ARG A 31 1.20 5.99 -5.72
N MET A 32 1.54 6.15 -6.99
CA MET A 32 2.81 5.64 -7.52
C MET A 32 4.00 6.27 -6.77
N ASP A 33 3.88 7.50 -6.32
CA ASP A 33 4.92 8.18 -5.55
C ASP A 33 5.26 7.38 -4.29
N LEU A 34 4.22 6.95 -3.56
CA LEU A 34 4.43 6.14 -2.36
C LEU A 34 4.92 4.74 -2.71
N ALA A 35 4.40 4.18 -3.79
CA ALA A 35 4.81 2.84 -4.21
C ALA A 35 6.29 2.79 -4.55
N ASN A 36 6.84 3.86 -5.10
CA ASN A 36 8.27 3.93 -5.44
C ASN A 36 9.15 4.09 -4.21
N ASP A 37 8.61 4.65 -3.12
CA ASP A 37 9.41 4.96 -1.95
C ASP A 37 9.21 4.00 -0.79
N ILE A 38 8.22 3.11 -0.86
CA ILE A 38 8.00 2.17 0.23
C ILE A 38 9.24 1.29 0.44
N PRO A 39 9.73 1.15 1.68
CA PRO A 39 10.89 0.29 1.95
C PRO A 39 10.64 -1.14 1.52
N LYS A 40 11.63 -1.75 0.90
CA LYS A 40 11.47 -3.10 0.36
C LYS A 40 11.25 -4.16 1.43
N ASP A 41 11.78 -3.93 2.62
CA ASP A 41 11.62 -4.87 3.73
C ASP A 41 10.20 -4.93 4.28
N ILE A 42 9.37 -3.93 3.97
CA ILE A 42 7.96 -3.92 4.37
C ILE A 42 7.01 -3.96 3.18
N ASP A 43 7.53 -4.14 1.97
CA ASP A 43 6.70 -4.25 0.78
C ASP A 43 5.85 -5.52 0.85
N PRO A 44 4.51 -5.39 0.82
CA PRO A 44 3.65 -6.56 0.99
C PRO A 44 3.42 -7.36 -0.29
N PHE A 45 3.97 -6.93 -1.42
CA PHE A 45 3.67 -7.58 -2.69
C PHE A 45 3.98 -9.08 -2.66
N TYR A 46 5.13 -9.44 -2.08
CA TYR A 46 5.56 -10.83 -2.02
C TYR A 46 5.26 -11.50 -0.69
N LYS A 47 4.97 -10.74 0.37
CA LYS A 47 4.78 -11.27 1.72
C LYS A 47 3.60 -10.59 2.38
N ASP A 48 2.51 -11.34 2.55
CA ASP A 48 1.32 -10.81 3.22
C ASP A 48 1.60 -10.38 4.65
N GLU A 49 2.61 -10.99 5.30
CA GLU A 49 2.98 -10.64 6.67
C GLU A 49 3.46 -9.19 6.81
N ASN A 50 3.87 -8.58 5.69
CA ASN A 50 4.30 -7.18 5.68
C ASN A 50 3.13 -6.20 5.57
N LEU A 51 1.91 -6.71 5.39
CA LEU A 51 0.76 -5.86 5.05
C LEU A 51 0.54 -4.74 6.07
N TRP A 52 0.53 -5.06 7.35
CA TRP A 52 0.21 -4.05 8.36
C TRP A 52 1.33 -3.05 8.57
N ALA A 53 2.58 -3.46 8.37
CA ALA A 53 3.70 -2.52 8.35
C ALA A 53 3.58 -1.55 7.18
N ALA A 54 3.19 -2.06 6.01
CA ALA A 54 2.97 -1.22 4.83
C ALA A 54 1.80 -0.25 5.04
N VAL A 55 0.71 -0.72 5.65
CA VAL A 55 -0.44 0.14 5.97
C VAL A 55 -0.01 1.28 6.87
N ALA A 56 0.75 0.98 7.92
CA ALA A 56 1.22 2.01 8.84
C ALA A 56 2.13 3.02 8.12
N TRP A 57 3.04 2.55 7.29
CA TRP A 57 3.93 3.42 6.52
C TRP A 57 3.14 4.33 5.57
N VAL A 58 2.18 3.78 4.85
CA VAL A 58 1.35 4.57 3.93
C VAL A 58 0.54 5.60 4.69
N ARG A 59 -0.03 5.23 5.84
CA ARG A 59 -0.79 6.16 6.67
C ARG A 59 0.09 7.33 7.10
N ASP A 60 1.31 7.05 7.53
CA ASP A 60 2.22 8.07 8.03
C ASP A 60 2.72 9.00 6.93
N ASN A 61 2.74 8.52 5.68
CA ASN A 61 3.27 9.28 4.55
C ASN A 61 2.19 9.78 3.58
N TRP A 62 0.92 9.55 3.89
CA TRP A 62 -0.16 9.83 2.94
C TRP A 62 -0.24 11.29 2.55
N ASP A 63 -0.17 12.19 3.53
CA ASP A 63 -0.32 13.61 3.31
C ASP A 63 1.00 14.32 3.06
N ASN A 64 2.10 13.63 3.20
CA ASN A 64 3.43 14.22 3.02
C ASN A 64 3.93 13.90 1.62
N PRO A 65 4.37 14.91 0.84
CA PRO A 65 5.01 14.62 -0.43
C PRO A 65 6.25 13.77 -0.17
N VAL A 66 6.35 12.68 -0.90
CA VAL A 66 7.53 11.84 -0.76
C VAL A 66 8.71 12.57 -1.37
N GLN A 67 9.78 12.70 -0.60
CA GLN A 67 11.01 13.33 -1.05
C GLN A 67 11.82 12.33 -1.81
N SER A 68 11.85 12.46 -3.10
CA SER A 68 12.66 11.57 -3.94
C SER A 68 14.05 12.14 -4.16
#